data_d9fc5183534471fad0c8c79b7498a9ea
#
_entry.id   d9fc5183534471fad0c8c79b7498a9ea
#
_cell.length_a   1.000
_cell.length_b   1.000
_cell.length_c   1.000
_cell.angle_alpha   90.00
_cell.angle_beta   90.00
_cell.angle_gamma   90.00
#
_symmetry.space_group_name_H-M   'P 1'
#
loop_
_entity.id
_entity.type
_entity.pdbx_description
1 polymer ?
#
loop_
_entity_poly.entity_id
_entity_poly.type
_entity_poly.pdbx_seq_one_letter_code
_entity_poly.pdbx_strand_id
1 'polypeptide(L)'
;MKYAIRFYSKTGNTKKLAQAISEVLEIPALDISVPLDEDVDVLFLGTSIYGASIDPAIIKFFDQMDVNVSKIISFGTSGTMQSSYEQIANLCLVHDIELHESEFHCPGAFVGMNNDRPNTQDIEDMKSFVKNIIE
;
A
#
# COMPACT_ATOMS: atom_id res chain seq x y z
N MET A 1 -14.60 7.58 10.88
CA MET A 1 -13.15 7.51 10.65
C MET A 1 -12.84 7.80 9.19
N LYS A 2 -11.82 8.60 8.93
CA LYS A 2 -11.45 9.01 7.58
C LYS A 2 -10.38 8.07 7.02
N TYR A 3 -10.68 7.40 5.91
CA TYR A 3 -9.76 6.51 5.22
C TYR A 3 -9.29 7.11 3.89
N ALA A 4 -8.09 6.77 3.48
CA ALA A 4 -7.59 7.09 2.14
C ALA A 4 -6.75 5.91 1.62
N ILE A 5 -6.62 5.82 0.30
CA ILE A 5 -5.83 4.79 -0.37
C ILE A 5 -4.89 5.48 -1.33
N ARG A 6 -3.60 5.21 -1.21
CA ARG A 6 -2.59 5.66 -2.17
C ARG A 6 -1.67 4.50 -2.49
N PHE A 7 -1.26 4.39 -3.74
CA PHE A 7 -0.39 3.29 -4.17
C PHE A 7 0.62 3.76 -5.21
N TYR A 8 1.71 3.01 -5.31
CA TYR A 8 2.70 3.15 -6.38
C TYR A 8 2.84 1.79 -7.06
N SER A 9 2.57 1.73 -8.36
CA SER A 9 2.59 0.47 -9.11
C SER A 9 3.07 0.72 -10.53
N LYS A 10 4.21 0.11 -10.91
CA LYS A 10 4.73 0.22 -12.27
C LYS A 10 4.01 -0.74 -13.22
N THR A 11 3.66 -1.92 -12.75
CA THR A 11 3.12 -3.00 -13.59
C THR A 11 1.63 -3.24 -13.39
N GLY A 12 1.01 -2.53 -12.45
CA GLY A 12 -0.40 -2.69 -12.14
C GLY A 12 -0.71 -3.73 -11.06
N ASN A 13 0.31 -4.41 -10.51
CA ASN A 13 0.08 -5.45 -9.51
C ASN A 13 -0.45 -4.89 -8.19
N THR A 14 0.24 -3.92 -7.63
CA THR A 14 -0.20 -3.27 -6.39
C THR A 14 -1.50 -2.51 -6.61
N LYS A 15 -1.73 -1.97 -7.80
CA LYS A 15 -2.99 -1.33 -8.16
C LYS A 15 -4.17 -2.26 -8.02
N LYS A 16 -4.02 -3.54 -8.39
CA LYS A 16 -5.09 -4.54 -8.24
C LYS A 16 -5.49 -4.70 -6.77
N LEU A 17 -4.52 -4.72 -5.87
CA LEU A 17 -4.78 -4.79 -4.43
C LEU A 17 -5.47 -3.51 -3.93
N ALA A 18 -5.01 -2.36 -4.40
CA ALA A 18 -5.60 -1.07 -4.04
C ALA A 18 -7.07 -0.99 -4.47
N GLN A 19 -7.40 -1.52 -5.63
CA GLN A 19 -8.77 -1.58 -6.12
C GLN A 19 -9.64 -2.48 -5.24
N ALA A 20 -9.09 -3.57 -4.71
CA ALA A 20 -9.81 -4.43 -3.78
C ALA A 20 -10.17 -3.67 -2.49
N ILE A 21 -9.24 -2.87 -1.96
CA ILE A 21 -9.50 -2.04 -0.79
C ILE A 21 -10.58 -1.00 -1.12
N SER A 22 -10.49 -0.39 -2.29
CA SER A 22 -11.46 0.59 -2.76
C SER A 22 -12.88 0.03 -2.78
N GLU A 23 -13.04 -1.22 -3.21
CA GLU A 23 -14.35 -1.88 -3.23
C GLU A 23 -14.90 -2.07 -1.82
N VAL A 24 -14.06 -2.44 -0.86
CA VAL A 24 -14.50 -2.66 0.53
C VAL A 24 -14.87 -1.34 1.21
N LEU A 25 -14.05 -0.31 1.03
CA LEU A 25 -14.21 0.97 1.73
C LEU A 25 -15.10 1.96 0.99
N GLU A 26 -15.40 1.69 -0.29
CA GLU A 26 -16.19 2.57 -1.16
C GLU A 26 -15.58 3.98 -1.28
N ILE A 27 -14.25 4.04 -1.38
CA ILE A 27 -13.50 5.27 -1.61
C ILE A 27 -12.52 5.04 -2.77
N PRO A 28 -12.09 6.10 -3.47
CA PRO A 28 -11.19 5.92 -4.61
C PRO A 28 -9.80 5.47 -4.18
N ALA A 29 -9.19 4.58 -4.98
CA ALA A 29 -7.78 4.22 -4.89
C ALA A 29 -7.03 5.08 -5.90
N LEU A 30 -6.09 5.89 -5.44
CA LEU A 30 -5.38 6.84 -6.28
C LEU A 30 -3.88 6.62 -6.21
N ASP A 31 -3.19 6.97 -7.30
CA ASP A 31 -1.73 6.93 -7.36
C ASP A 31 -1.12 7.94 -6.38
N ILE A 32 0.09 7.65 -5.90
CA ILE A 32 0.77 8.57 -4.97
C ILE A 32 1.08 9.94 -5.56
N SER A 33 0.99 10.10 -6.88
CA SER A 33 1.12 11.39 -7.53
C SER A 33 -0.03 12.34 -7.20
N VAL A 34 -1.15 11.80 -6.71
CA VAL A 34 -2.28 12.60 -6.23
C VAL A 34 -2.10 12.84 -4.73
N PRO A 35 -1.82 14.08 -4.31
CA PRO A 35 -1.56 14.33 -2.90
C PRO A 35 -2.81 14.14 -2.04
N LEU A 36 -2.59 13.92 -0.75
CA LEU A 36 -3.68 13.96 0.23
C LEU A 36 -4.04 15.42 0.46
N ASP A 37 -5.34 15.74 0.41
CA ASP A 37 -5.82 17.12 0.52
C ASP A 37 -6.48 17.43 1.85
N GLU A 38 -6.53 16.46 2.76
CA GLU A 38 -7.10 16.63 4.09
C GLU A 38 -6.50 15.61 5.07
N ASP A 39 -6.68 15.86 6.35
CA ASP A 39 -6.19 14.94 7.38
C ASP A 39 -6.89 13.59 7.27
N VAL A 40 -6.16 12.52 7.54
CA VAL A 40 -6.60 11.14 7.36
C VAL A 40 -6.35 10.36 8.65
N ASP A 41 -7.32 9.59 9.09
CA ASP A 41 -7.15 8.70 10.24
C ASP A 41 -6.33 7.48 9.87
N VAL A 42 -6.66 6.84 8.75
CA VAL A 42 -5.97 5.64 8.28
C VAL A 42 -5.68 5.74 6.79
N LEU A 43 -4.41 5.66 6.43
CA LEU A 43 -3.96 5.62 5.04
C LEU A 43 -3.52 4.19 4.71
N PHE A 44 -4.18 3.59 3.73
CA PHE A 44 -3.70 2.33 3.13
C PHE A 44 -2.68 2.71 2.06
N LEU A 45 -1.41 2.37 2.31
CA LEU A 45 -0.30 2.73 1.42
C LEU A 45 0.25 1.49 0.74
N GLY A 46 0.11 1.46 -0.59
CA GLY A 46 0.56 0.35 -1.41
C GLY A 46 1.90 0.63 -2.06
N THR A 47 2.78 -0.34 -1.99
CA THR A 47 4.12 -0.25 -2.59
C THR A 47 4.45 -1.51 -3.37
N SER A 48 5.44 -1.38 -4.25
CA SER A 48 6.03 -2.51 -4.95
C SER A 48 7.53 -2.45 -4.75
N ILE A 49 8.14 -3.61 -4.51
CA ILE A 49 9.59 -3.71 -4.45
C ILE A 49 10.09 -4.21 -5.80
N TYR A 50 11.00 -3.45 -6.38
CA TYR A 50 11.73 -3.81 -7.58
C TYR A 50 13.21 -3.88 -7.19
N GLY A 51 13.74 -5.08 -7.10
CA GLY A 51 15.06 -5.28 -6.50
C GLY A 51 14.96 -5.33 -4.98
N ALA A 52 15.84 -4.64 -4.28
CA ALA A 52 15.94 -4.72 -2.81
C ALA A 52 15.35 -3.54 -2.07
N SER A 53 14.74 -2.57 -2.77
CA SER A 53 14.27 -1.37 -2.09
C SER A 53 12.99 -0.83 -2.72
N ILE A 54 12.31 0.02 -1.95
CA ILE A 54 11.15 0.76 -2.45
C ILE A 54 11.59 1.84 -3.44
N ASP A 55 10.67 2.26 -4.28
CA ASP A 55 10.94 3.32 -5.25
C ASP A 55 11.09 4.68 -4.53
N PRO A 56 12.03 5.53 -4.98
CA PRO A 56 12.17 6.89 -4.42
C PRO A 56 10.90 7.72 -4.44
N ALA A 57 9.95 7.40 -5.31
CA ALA A 57 8.66 8.10 -5.36
C ALA A 57 7.90 7.97 -4.04
N ILE A 58 8.05 6.85 -3.32
CA ILE A 58 7.44 6.65 -2.00
C ILE A 58 8.06 7.59 -0.98
N ILE A 59 9.38 7.74 -1.00
CA ILE A 59 10.10 8.65 -0.10
C ILE A 59 9.62 10.08 -0.34
N LYS A 60 9.52 10.48 -1.61
CA LYS A 60 9.04 11.80 -1.99
C LYS A 60 7.59 12.04 -1.53
N PHE A 61 6.75 11.02 -1.61
CA PHE A 61 5.38 11.10 -1.12
C PHE A 61 5.33 11.48 0.36
N PHE A 62 6.14 10.81 1.20
CA PHE A 62 6.24 11.16 2.62
C PHE A 62 6.75 12.58 2.83
N ASP A 63 7.80 12.98 2.10
CA ASP A 63 8.41 14.30 2.24
C ASP A 63 7.49 15.44 1.83
N GLN A 64 6.59 15.19 0.89
CA GLN A 64 5.65 16.19 0.39
C GLN A 64 4.32 16.21 1.13
N MET A 65 4.11 15.31 2.08
CA MET A 65 2.87 15.21 2.83
C MET A 65 2.73 16.42 3.76
N ASP A 66 1.65 17.20 3.57
CA ASP A 66 1.40 18.40 4.36
C ASP A 66 0.10 18.32 5.16
N VAL A 67 -0.43 17.11 5.31
CA VAL A 67 -1.60 16.83 6.13
C VAL A 67 -1.23 15.84 7.22
N ASN A 68 -2.06 15.71 8.24
CA ASN A 68 -1.83 14.72 9.30
C ASN A 68 -2.40 13.38 8.91
N VAL A 69 -1.58 12.34 9.06
CA VAL A 69 -1.99 10.94 8.89
C VAL A 69 -1.73 10.24 10.22
N SER A 70 -2.77 9.74 10.85
CA SER A 70 -2.62 9.12 12.18
C SER A 70 -1.99 7.74 12.10
N LYS A 71 -2.39 6.93 11.11
CA LYS A 71 -1.90 5.56 10.98
C LYS A 71 -1.76 5.18 9.51
N ILE A 72 -0.73 4.41 9.21
CA ILE A 72 -0.56 3.79 7.88
C ILE A 72 -0.71 2.28 8.02
N ILE A 73 -1.43 1.69 7.07
CA ILE A 73 -1.51 0.24 6.89
C ILE A 73 -0.83 -0.07 5.57
N SER A 74 0.26 -0.84 5.64
CA SER A 74 1.07 -1.16 4.47
C SER A 74 0.54 -2.37 3.73
N PHE A 75 0.50 -2.29 2.41
CA PHE A 75 0.23 -3.44 1.55
C PHE A 75 1.14 -3.38 0.33
N GLY A 76 1.31 -4.49 -0.35
CA GLY A 76 2.17 -4.45 -1.52
C GLY A 76 2.40 -5.78 -2.19
N THR A 77 3.16 -5.71 -3.29
CA THR A 77 3.56 -6.85 -4.08
C THR A 77 5.06 -6.81 -4.36
N SER A 78 5.63 -7.97 -4.65
CA SER A 78 7.01 -8.05 -5.14
C SER A 78 7.17 -9.29 -6.02
N GLY A 79 8.18 -9.29 -6.88
CA GLY A 79 8.53 -10.46 -7.68
C GLY A 79 9.21 -11.54 -6.84
N THR A 80 9.66 -11.19 -5.63
CA THR A 80 10.26 -12.08 -4.66
C THR A 80 9.36 -12.15 -3.42
N MET A 81 9.79 -12.85 -2.38
CA MET A 81 9.03 -12.91 -1.11
C MET A 81 9.35 -11.72 -0.20
N GLN A 82 10.15 -10.78 -0.65
CA GLN A 82 10.58 -9.64 0.17
C GLN A 82 9.49 -8.59 0.29
N SER A 83 9.20 -8.17 1.52
CA SER A 83 8.23 -7.12 1.83
C SER A 83 8.91 -5.76 1.99
N SER A 84 8.17 -4.69 1.73
CA SER A 84 8.62 -3.32 1.96
C SER A 84 8.38 -2.82 3.39
N TYR A 85 7.86 -3.67 4.26
CA TYR A 85 7.38 -3.26 5.58
C TYR A 85 8.41 -2.49 6.40
N GLU A 86 9.64 -3.00 6.48
CA GLU A 86 10.69 -2.35 7.27
C GLU A 86 11.07 -0.97 6.74
N GLN A 87 11.08 -0.82 5.42
CA GLN A 87 11.39 0.46 4.78
C GLN A 87 10.30 1.48 5.05
N ILE A 88 9.04 1.05 4.98
CA ILE A 88 7.90 1.90 5.32
C ILE A 88 7.92 2.23 6.81
N ALA A 89 8.28 1.28 7.68
CA ALA A 89 8.39 1.53 9.11
C ALA A 89 9.41 2.63 9.42
N ASN A 90 10.55 2.63 8.72
CA ASN A 90 11.56 3.67 8.89
C ASN A 90 11.05 5.04 8.46
N LEU A 91 10.31 5.11 7.36
CA LEU A 91 9.70 6.37 6.90
C LEU A 91 8.63 6.86 7.88
N CYS A 92 7.80 5.97 8.39
CA CYS A 92 6.80 6.33 9.40
C CYS A 92 7.45 6.87 10.67
N LEU A 93 8.56 6.28 11.09
CA LEU A 93 9.29 6.74 12.27
C LEU A 93 9.85 8.15 12.05
N VAL A 94 10.45 8.41 10.89
CA VAL A 94 10.99 9.73 10.55
C VAL A 94 9.90 10.80 10.53
N HIS A 95 8.71 10.46 10.04
CA HIS A 95 7.60 11.41 9.87
C HIS A 95 6.60 11.38 11.03
N ASP A 96 6.90 10.62 12.10
CA ASP A 96 6.06 10.52 13.29
C ASP A 96 4.63 10.05 12.99
N ILE A 97 4.53 8.99 12.19
CA ILE A 97 3.27 8.36 11.82
C ILE A 97 3.26 6.94 12.39
N GLU A 98 2.14 6.51 12.98
CA GLU A 98 2.01 5.14 13.46
C GLU A 98 1.87 4.18 12.27
N LEU A 99 2.64 3.08 12.27
CA LEU A 99 2.48 2.02 11.30
C LEU A 99 1.76 0.85 11.97
N HIS A 100 0.67 0.39 11.33
CA HIS A 100 -0.07 -0.76 11.81
C HIS A 100 0.85 -2.01 11.84
N GLU A 101 0.72 -2.83 12.87
CA GLU A 101 1.59 -4.00 13.08
C GLU A 101 1.44 -5.09 12.02
N SER A 102 0.28 -5.17 11.38
CA SER A 102 0.01 -6.15 10.32
C SER A 102 0.12 -5.48 8.95
N GLU A 103 0.58 -6.25 7.97
CA GLU A 103 0.62 -5.81 6.58
C GLU A 103 -0.01 -6.88 5.70
N PHE A 104 -0.36 -6.49 4.45
CA PHE A 104 -0.72 -7.46 3.42
C PHE A 104 0.34 -7.43 2.32
N HIS A 105 0.92 -8.58 2.02
CA HIS A 105 1.91 -8.71 0.97
C HIS A 105 1.66 -10.01 0.20
N CYS A 106 1.71 -9.92 -1.13
CA CYS A 106 1.60 -11.11 -1.98
C CYS A 106 2.57 -11.01 -3.16
N PRO A 107 2.86 -12.14 -3.81
CA PRO A 107 3.64 -12.10 -5.04
C PRO A 107 2.94 -11.32 -6.14
N GLY A 108 3.73 -10.71 -7.03
CA GLY A 108 3.22 -10.03 -8.22
C GLY A 108 3.99 -10.49 -9.45
N ALA A 109 3.36 -10.45 -10.61
CA ALA A 109 3.99 -10.83 -11.87
C ALA A 109 5.19 -9.93 -12.14
N PHE A 110 6.35 -10.53 -12.41
CA PHE A 110 7.57 -9.79 -12.68
C PHE A 110 8.56 -10.65 -13.47
N VAL A 111 8.90 -10.21 -14.66
CA VAL A 111 9.93 -10.82 -15.52
C VAL A 111 9.79 -12.36 -15.60
N GLY A 112 8.60 -12.83 -15.96
CA GLY A 112 8.32 -14.26 -16.10
C GLY A 112 8.02 -15.01 -14.82
N MET A 113 8.09 -14.35 -13.66
CA MET A 113 7.73 -14.94 -12.38
C MET A 113 6.32 -14.53 -11.98
N ASN A 114 5.58 -15.43 -11.31
CA ASN A 114 4.26 -15.14 -10.75
C ASN A 114 3.30 -14.52 -11.77
N ASN A 115 3.29 -15.03 -13.02
CA ASN A 115 2.58 -14.40 -14.14
C ASN A 115 1.09 -14.17 -13.91
N ASP A 116 0.47 -14.95 -13.05
CA ASP A 116 -0.96 -14.87 -12.73
C ASP A 116 -1.24 -14.19 -11.37
N ARG A 117 -0.23 -13.59 -10.75
CA ARG A 117 -0.35 -12.99 -9.42
C ARG A 117 -0.29 -11.46 -9.48
N PRO A 118 -1.09 -10.70 -8.73
CA PRO A 118 -2.16 -11.18 -7.84
C PRO A 118 -3.30 -11.84 -8.61
N ASN A 119 -3.80 -12.96 -8.08
CA ASN A 119 -4.94 -13.67 -8.67
C ASN A 119 -6.22 -13.40 -7.88
N THR A 120 -7.31 -14.09 -8.23
CA THR A 120 -8.60 -13.91 -7.55
C THR A 120 -8.51 -14.19 -6.06
N GLN A 121 -7.74 -15.22 -5.66
CA GLN A 121 -7.56 -15.53 -4.25
C GLN A 121 -6.82 -14.42 -3.50
N ASP A 122 -5.78 -13.84 -4.11
CA ASP A 122 -5.05 -12.72 -3.52
C ASP A 122 -5.98 -11.53 -3.29
N ILE A 123 -6.87 -11.26 -4.23
CA ILE A 123 -7.85 -10.17 -4.14
C ILE A 123 -8.83 -10.43 -2.98
N GLU A 124 -9.34 -11.65 -2.88
CA GLU A 124 -10.24 -12.02 -1.78
C GLU A 124 -9.54 -11.95 -0.43
N ASP A 125 -8.28 -12.38 -0.36
CA ASP A 125 -7.48 -12.30 0.86
C ASP A 125 -7.24 -10.84 1.27
N MET A 126 -7.00 -9.95 0.30
CA MET A 126 -6.85 -8.52 0.57
C MET A 126 -8.14 -7.94 1.16
N LYS A 127 -9.29 -8.29 0.58
CA LYS A 127 -10.58 -7.82 1.08
C LYS A 127 -10.84 -8.31 2.51
N SER A 128 -10.51 -9.55 2.81
CA SER A 128 -10.65 -10.12 4.14
C SER A 128 -9.76 -9.41 5.15
N PHE A 129 -8.52 -9.12 4.75
CA PHE A 129 -7.56 -8.38 5.57
C PHE A 129 -8.13 -7.01 5.97
N VAL A 130 -8.66 -6.26 4.99
CA VAL A 130 -9.23 -4.95 5.24
C VAL A 130 -10.45 -5.04 6.17
N LYS A 131 -11.36 -5.98 5.90
CA LYS A 131 -12.56 -6.15 6.72
C LYS A 131 -12.23 -6.45 8.18
N ASN A 132 -11.20 -7.26 8.42
CA ASN A 132 -10.75 -7.60 9.77
C ASN A 132 -10.18 -6.38 10.51
N ILE A 133 -9.52 -5.48 9.79
CA ILE A 133 -8.89 -4.30 10.39
C ILE A 133 -9.93 -3.24 10.75
N ILE A 134 -10.93 -3.03 9.90
CA ILE A 134 -11.90 -1.94 10.10
C ILE A 134 -13.04 -2.31 11.04
N GLU A 135 -13.16 -3.57 11.38
CA GLU A 135 -14.17 -4.02 12.34
C GLU A 135 -13.85 -3.64 13.78
#